data_c76c4b836cad33d4f10c253c2560d450
#
_entry.id   c76c4b836cad33d4f10c253c2560d450
#
_cell.length_a   1.000
_cell.length_b   1.000
_cell.length_c   1.000
_cell.angle_alpha   90.00
_cell.angle_beta   90.00
_cell.angle_gamma   90.00
#
_symmetry.space_group_name_H-M   'P 1'
#
loop_
_entity.id
_entity.type
_entity.pdbx_description
1 polymer ?
#
loop_
_entity_poly.entity_id
_entity_poly.type
_entity_poly.pdbx_seq_one_letter_code
_entity_poly.pdbx_strand_id
1 'polypeptide(L)'
;MKFVAIIVTLVCCGLMFYVKREWKAAMLVMGAMTLTVVDVPGVPLHKANFLLQATFLLSEWRNLPRHFNRLRHVPYLWIPLLIVTISALLAALTSQYEGIAETIKSELLFKYFALAYAFWAVKNEKSLKPVLQVSLYCLIVLTAFGALNYIQKNAIFVNALTEGKTSMVMEDVSLGDVYTESSRFRVQSMFKSAFDYGYICAALLILHLHGWYRGLEGKIAFAIALACCSFGILICGCRIVWVSAIFSIACYSMWVFQMNRNVMYGMIAMILMIMSYYTVPAVEEKVNQVTDVFVEDSETSGSSIALRMSQYMYVLVYTEGNEWLGLGKGYWAHSYAEDKESVSGLYGVESVILQNLLEQGIIGLILWATFYSIIFFYFWRNRTKRKAITGLGASTLTLYLVYSIGTGELGSVYPTMLLLGMTMKMIESKKRRLMLYAVLRRIMRRKKLTRRQQLIVILKAINR
;
A
#
# COMPACT_ATOMS: atom_id res chain seq x y z
N MET A 1 -23.19 -3.20 13.85
CA MET A 1 -22.10 -3.34 12.87
C MET A 1 -20.87 -4.05 13.43
N LYS A 2 -20.40 -3.72 14.64
CA LYS A 2 -19.21 -4.33 15.26
C LYS A 2 -19.27 -5.87 15.31
N PHE A 3 -20.35 -6.45 15.82
CA PHE A 3 -20.54 -7.92 15.85
C PHE A 3 -20.50 -8.56 14.46
N VAL A 4 -21.12 -7.94 13.46
CA VAL A 4 -21.12 -8.45 12.08
C VAL A 4 -19.70 -8.47 11.52
N ALA A 5 -18.92 -7.40 11.72
CA ALA A 5 -17.55 -7.32 11.27
C ALA A 5 -16.63 -8.36 11.96
N ILE A 6 -16.84 -8.60 13.26
CA ILE A 6 -16.13 -9.65 14.01
C ILE A 6 -16.51 -11.04 13.47
N ILE A 7 -17.80 -11.31 13.27
CA ILE A 7 -18.28 -12.59 12.70
C ILE A 7 -17.68 -12.82 11.31
N VAL A 8 -17.71 -11.82 10.44
CA VAL A 8 -17.10 -11.91 9.11
C VAL A 8 -15.60 -12.22 9.23
N THR A 9 -14.88 -11.57 10.14
CA THR A 9 -13.47 -11.85 10.39
C THR A 9 -13.24 -13.30 10.82
N LEU A 10 -14.01 -13.80 11.78
CA LEU A 10 -13.90 -15.17 12.29
C LEU A 10 -14.26 -16.21 11.22
N VAL A 11 -15.29 -15.95 10.41
CA VAL A 11 -15.65 -16.80 9.26
C VAL A 11 -14.49 -16.85 8.25
N CYS A 12 -13.90 -15.71 7.92
CA CYS A 12 -12.75 -15.66 7.03
C CYS A 12 -11.53 -16.42 7.60
N CYS A 13 -11.27 -16.30 8.90
CA CYS A 13 -10.25 -17.08 9.59
C CYS A 13 -10.52 -18.59 9.48
N GLY A 14 -11.75 -19.03 9.74
CA GLY A 14 -12.16 -20.43 9.59
C GLY A 14 -11.98 -20.93 8.15
N LEU A 15 -12.43 -20.16 7.17
CA LEU A 15 -12.32 -20.50 5.75
C LEU A 15 -10.86 -20.61 5.29
N MET A 16 -9.90 -19.89 5.89
CA MET A 16 -8.48 -19.99 5.52
C MET A 16 -7.90 -21.39 5.65
N PHE A 17 -8.44 -22.26 6.50
CA PHE A 17 -7.99 -23.64 6.64
C PHE A 17 -8.49 -24.54 5.50
N TYR A 18 -9.61 -24.22 4.89
CA TYR A 18 -10.30 -25.07 3.89
C TYR A 18 -10.08 -24.59 2.45
N VAL A 19 -9.90 -23.29 2.23
CA VAL A 19 -9.80 -22.75 0.88
C VAL A 19 -8.44 -23.00 0.23
N LYS A 20 -8.46 -23.02 -1.12
CA LYS A 20 -7.24 -23.09 -1.91
C LYS A 20 -6.36 -21.86 -1.65
N ARG A 21 -5.06 -22.02 -1.81
CA ARG A 21 -4.05 -21.03 -1.49
C ARG A 21 -4.27 -19.67 -2.17
N GLU A 22 -4.77 -19.66 -3.41
CA GLU A 22 -5.08 -18.44 -4.15
C GLU A 22 -6.17 -17.61 -3.48
N TRP A 23 -7.15 -18.25 -2.86
CA TRP A 23 -8.22 -17.60 -2.09
C TRP A 23 -7.71 -17.03 -0.76
N LYS A 24 -6.68 -17.64 -0.15
CA LYS A 24 -6.04 -17.06 1.03
C LYS A 24 -5.42 -15.70 0.72
N ALA A 25 -4.79 -15.54 -0.46
CA ALA A 25 -4.29 -14.23 -0.93
C ALA A 25 -5.42 -13.20 -1.07
N ALA A 26 -6.56 -13.62 -1.63
CA ALA A 26 -7.74 -12.76 -1.76
C ALA A 26 -8.30 -12.33 -0.40
N MET A 27 -8.31 -13.21 0.59
CA MET A 27 -8.75 -12.87 1.96
C MET A 27 -7.81 -11.89 2.65
N LEU A 28 -6.48 -12.00 2.46
CA LEU A 28 -5.53 -11.02 2.99
C LEU A 28 -5.77 -9.63 2.37
N VAL A 29 -6.03 -9.56 1.06
CA VAL A 29 -6.36 -8.31 0.38
C VAL A 29 -7.72 -7.76 0.85
N MET A 30 -8.73 -8.61 0.99
CA MET A 30 -10.03 -8.20 1.57
C MET A 30 -9.84 -7.59 2.96
N GLY A 31 -9.04 -8.22 3.82
CA GLY A 31 -8.72 -7.68 5.14
C GLY A 31 -8.12 -6.29 5.06
N ALA A 32 -7.17 -6.06 4.14
CA ALA A 32 -6.57 -4.76 3.90
C ALA A 32 -7.58 -3.70 3.42
N MET A 33 -8.67 -4.12 2.77
CA MET A 33 -9.68 -3.22 2.21
C MET A 33 -10.83 -2.90 3.17
N THR A 34 -11.26 -3.87 3.98
CA THR A 34 -12.53 -3.75 4.69
C THR A 34 -12.43 -3.92 6.21
N LEU A 35 -11.34 -4.47 6.72
CA LEU A 35 -11.20 -4.82 8.13
C LEU A 35 -10.13 -4.01 8.89
N THR A 36 -9.65 -2.92 8.32
CA THR A 36 -8.59 -2.07 8.90
C THR A 36 -9.00 -1.41 10.21
N VAL A 37 -10.29 -1.09 10.35
CA VAL A 37 -10.89 -0.41 11.52
C VAL A 37 -11.46 -1.39 12.54
N VAL A 38 -11.58 -2.66 12.17
CA VAL A 38 -12.24 -3.67 13.01
C VAL A 38 -11.30 -4.13 14.12
N ASP A 39 -11.67 -3.79 15.34
CA ASP A 39 -10.97 -4.26 16.53
C ASP A 39 -11.61 -5.53 17.08
N VAL A 40 -10.79 -6.56 17.30
CA VAL A 40 -11.22 -7.86 17.86
C VAL A 40 -10.62 -8.00 19.27
N PRO A 41 -11.43 -8.07 20.32
CA PRO A 41 -10.93 -8.24 21.68
C PRO A 41 -10.05 -9.49 21.84
N GLY A 42 -8.99 -9.40 22.64
CA GLY A 42 -8.10 -10.52 22.90
C GLY A 42 -7.07 -10.83 21.81
N VAL A 43 -7.06 -10.08 20.70
CA VAL A 43 -6.06 -10.21 19.64
C VAL A 43 -4.95 -9.18 19.83
N PRO A 44 -3.66 -9.55 19.66
CA PRO A 44 -2.58 -8.58 19.65
C PRO A 44 -2.84 -7.46 18.65
N LEU A 45 -2.57 -6.21 19.04
CA LEU A 45 -2.91 -4.99 18.30
C LEU A 45 -4.41 -4.77 18.10
N HIS A 46 -5.28 -5.60 18.66
CA HIS A 46 -6.73 -5.56 18.50
C HIS A 46 -7.22 -5.45 17.05
N LYS A 47 -6.41 -5.85 16.06
CA LYS A 47 -6.71 -5.69 14.63
C LYS A 47 -7.15 -6.98 13.96
N ALA A 48 -8.30 -6.94 13.29
CA ALA A 48 -8.79 -8.07 12.49
C ALA A 48 -7.79 -8.51 11.41
N ASN A 49 -7.09 -7.57 10.79
CA ASN A 49 -6.05 -7.87 9.81
C ASN A 49 -4.89 -8.69 10.39
N PHE A 50 -4.50 -8.42 11.63
CA PHE A 50 -3.46 -9.21 12.30
C PHE A 50 -3.94 -10.65 12.55
N LEU A 51 -5.20 -10.81 12.96
CA LEU A 51 -5.80 -12.13 13.13
C LEU A 51 -5.83 -12.93 11.82
N LEU A 52 -6.18 -12.29 10.70
CA LEU A 52 -6.15 -12.91 9.38
C LEU A 52 -4.74 -13.36 8.98
N GLN A 53 -3.71 -12.54 9.24
CA GLN A 53 -2.31 -12.88 8.96
C GLN A 53 -1.85 -14.06 9.83
N ALA A 54 -2.14 -14.03 11.13
CA ALA A 54 -1.81 -15.12 12.05
C ALA A 54 -2.50 -16.42 11.62
N THR A 55 -3.78 -16.35 11.25
CA THR A 55 -4.53 -17.50 10.75
C THR A 55 -3.97 -18.02 9.42
N PHE A 56 -3.53 -17.13 8.53
CA PHE A 56 -2.82 -17.53 7.31
C PHE A 56 -1.55 -18.35 7.64
N LEU A 57 -0.73 -17.86 8.55
CA LEU A 57 0.48 -18.57 9.00
C LEU A 57 0.15 -19.94 9.61
N LEU A 58 -0.84 -20.02 10.47
CA LEU A 58 -1.31 -21.25 11.07
C LEU A 58 -1.83 -22.22 9.99
N SER A 59 -2.60 -21.75 9.02
CA SER A 59 -3.12 -22.57 7.93
C SER A 59 -2.04 -23.10 6.98
N GLU A 60 -0.88 -22.43 6.93
CA GLU A 60 0.29 -22.84 6.14
C GLU A 60 1.42 -23.46 6.99
N TRP A 61 1.18 -23.72 8.29
CA TRP A 61 2.19 -24.19 9.25
C TRP A 61 3.02 -25.37 8.72
N ARG A 62 2.38 -26.39 8.17
CA ARG A 62 3.06 -27.56 7.58
C ARG A 62 3.92 -27.23 6.36
N ASN A 63 3.64 -26.12 5.71
CA ASN A 63 4.37 -25.65 4.52
C ASN A 63 5.44 -24.61 4.85
N LEU A 64 5.48 -24.07 6.08
CA LEU A 64 6.43 -23.02 6.48
C LEU A 64 7.90 -23.39 6.20
N PRO A 65 8.41 -24.59 6.51
CA PRO A 65 9.80 -24.93 6.20
C PRO A 65 10.10 -24.84 4.70
N ARG A 66 9.14 -25.25 3.86
CA ARG A 66 9.27 -25.12 2.40
C ARG A 66 9.21 -23.65 1.94
N HIS A 67 8.42 -22.84 2.62
CA HIS A 67 8.30 -21.40 2.34
C HIS A 67 9.57 -20.66 2.71
N PHE A 68 10.14 -20.91 3.89
CA PHE A 68 11.42 -20.33 4.31
C PHE A 68 12.57 -20.75 3.40
N ASN A 69 12.64 -22.02 3.03
CA ASN A 69 13.65 -22.48 2.08
C ASN A 69 13.52 -21.78 0.72
N ARG A 70 12.31 -21.55 0.23
CA ARG A 70 12.09 -20.77 -1.00
C ARG A 70 12.48 -19.31 -0.86
N LEU A 71 12.19 -18.68 0.28
CA LEU A 71 12.54 -17.30 0.58
C LEU A 71 14.06 -17.12 0.54
N ARG A 72 14.82 -18.04 1.13
CA ARG A 72 16.29 -18.03 1.14
C ARG A 72 16.90 -18.00 -0.26
N HIS A 73 16.23 -18.55 -1.26
CA HIS A 73 16.69 -18.54 -2.66
C HIS A 73 16.31 -17.28 -3.44
N VAL A 74 15.66 -16.29 -2.83
CA VAL A 74 15.24 -15.03 -3.45
C VAL A 74 15.85 -13.86 -2.66
N PRO A 75 17.12 -13.48 -2.93
CA PRO A 75 17.81 -12.43 -2.18
C PRO A 75 17.05 -11.12 -2.14
N TYR A 76 16.45 -10.72 -3.24
CA TYR A 76 15.64 -9.50 -3.35
C TYR A 76 14.34 -9.49 -2.52
N LEU A 77 14.04 -10.58 -1.82
CA LEU A 77 12.91 -10.67 -0.90
C LEU A 77 13.39 -10.68 0.55
N TRP A 78 14.35 -11.54 0.89
CA TRP A 78 14.79 -11.68 2.28
C TRP A 78 15.76 -10.57 2.72
N ILE A 79 16.60 -10.01 1.82
CA ILE A 79 17.50 -8.91 2.17
C ILE A 79 16.71 -7.64 2.58
N PRO A 80 15.72 -7.15 1.80
CA PRO A 80 14.87 -6.06 2.27
C PRO A 80 14.20 -6.35 3.62
N LEU A 81 13.66 -7.56 3.82
CA LEU A 81 13.05 -7.92 5.11
C LEU A 81 14.06 -7.89 6.26
N LEU A 82 15.30 -8.28 6.03
CA LEU A 82 16.36 -8.16 7.02
C LEU A 82 16.69 -6.69 7.32
N ILE A 83 16.79 -5.85 6.30
CA ILE A 83 17.06 -4.41 6.45
C ILE A 83 15.99 -3.74 7.30
N VAL A 84 14.72 -3.97 7.00
CA VAL A 84 13.62 -3.37 7.77
C VAL A 84 13.54 -3.96 9.19
N THR A 85 13.94 -5.22 9.38
CA THR A 85 14.05 -5.82 10.72
C THR A 85 15.13 -5.12 11.54
N ILE A 86 16.29 -4.86 10.95
CA ILE A 86 17.37 -4.11 11.61
C ILE A 86 16.90 -2.69 11.94
N SER A 87 16.25 -2.00 11.00
CA SER A 87 15.71 -0.66 11.21
C SER A 87 14.70 -0.61 12.37
N ALA A 88 13.74 -1.54 12.39
CA ALA A 88 12.74 -1.61 13.44
C ALA A 88 13.33 -1.95 14.81
N LEU A 89 14.33 -2.85 14.86
CA LEU A 89 15.02 -3.17 16.10
C LEU A 89 15.84 -1.99 16.64
N LEU A 90 16.56 -1.28 15.77
CA LEU A 90 17.28 -0.07 16.17
C LEU A 90 16.32 0.99 16.72
N ALA A 91 15.23 1.24 16.02
CA ALA A 91 14.22 2.20 16.47
C ALA A 91 13.57 1.82 17.81
N ALA A 92 13.35 0.52 18.06
CA ALA A 92 12.81 0.02 19.32
C ALA A 92 13.82 0.07 20.47
N LEU A 93 15.10 -0.16 20.19
CA LEU A 93 16.17 -0.09 21.19
C LEU A 93 16.46 1.34 21.63
N THR A 94 16.26 2.31 20.76
CA THR A 94 16.45 3.74 21.07
C THR A 94 15.19 4.38 21.64
N SER A 95 14.02 3.71 21.54
CA SER A 95 12.75 4.24 21.99
C SER A 95 12.55 4.09 23.51
N GLN A 96 12.04 5.17 24.10
CA GLN A 96 11.51 5.18 25.49
C GLN A 96 9.98 5.00 25.51
N TYR A 97 9.32 5.02 24.32
CA TYR A 97 7.87 5.09 24.18
C TYR A 97 7.25 3.76 23.75
N GLU A 98 7.87 3.05 22.83
CA GLU A 98 7.41 1.73 22.37
C GLU A 98 8.43 0.64 22.69
N GLY A 99 7.99 -0.44 23.33
CA GLY A 99 8.84 -1.60 23.62
C GLY A 99 9.15 -2.41 22.35
N ILE A 100 10.26 -3.18 22.40
CA ILE A 100 10.72 -4.03 21.29
C ILE A 100 9.62 -4.99 20.81
N ALA A 101 8.87 -5.61 21.73
CA ALA A 101 7.81 -6.55 21.39
C ALA A 101 6.65 -5.88 20.62
N GLU A 102 6.30 -4.65 20.99
CA GLU A 102 5.24 -3.88 20.31
C GLU A 102 5.68 -3.46 18.91
N THR A 103 6.88 -2.91 18.77
CA THR A 103 7.47 -2.54 17.49
C THR A 103 7.58 -3.76 16.53
N ILE A 104 8.01 -4.93 17.03
CA ILE A 104 8.05 -6.16 16.21
C ILE A 104 6.65 -6.54 15.72
N LYS A 105 5.64 -6.45 16.58
CA LYS A 105 4.26 -6.78 16.18
C LYS A 105 3.71 -5.77 15.18
N SER A 106 3.78 -4.48 15.50
CA SER A 106 3.14 -3.40 14.74
C SER A 106 3.84 -3.17 13.39
N GLU A 107 5.15 -3.05 13.39
CA GLU A 107 5.91 -2.73 12.18
C GLU A 107 6.26 -3.98 11.38
N LEU A 108 6.90 -4.97 11.98
CA LEU A 108 7.40 -6.11 11.22
C LEU A 108 6.30 -7.08 10.84
N LEU A 109 5.65 -7.71 11.83
CA LEU A 109 4.71 -8.80 11.57
C LEU A 109 3.46 -8.31 10.87
N PHE A 110 2.93 -7.15 11.28
CA PHE A 110 1.69 -6.62 10.73
C PHE A 110 1.89 -5.94 9.37
N LYS A 111 2.95 -5.15 9.18
CA LYS A 111 3.14 -4.34 7.97
C LYS A 111 4.09 -5.00 6.97
N TYR A 112 5.37 -5.06 7.28
CA TYR A 112 6.40 -5.43 6.29
C TYR A 112 6.43 -6.91 5.94
N PHE A 113 6.15 -7.81 6.88
CA PHE A 113 6.10 -9.26 6.59
C PHE A 113 4.92 -9.67 5.70
N ALA A 114 3.95 -8.78 5.49
CA ALA A 114 2.91 -8.96 4.47
C ALA A 114 3.51 -9.22 3.06
N LEU A 115 4.70 -8.70 2.78
CA LEU A 115 5.48 -9.01 1.57
C LEU A 115 5.75 -10.53 1.45
N ALA A 116 6.19 -11.18 2.53
CA ALA A 116 6.44 -12.61 2.56
C ALA A 116 5.14 -13.42 2.53
N TYR A 117 4.11 -13.00 3.28
CA TYR A 117 2.81 -13.68 3.30
C TYR A 117 2.17 -13.71 1.92
N ALA A 118 2.16 -12.58 1.22
CA ALA A 118 1.65 -12.48 -0.13
C ALA A 118 2.49 -13.29 -1.14
N PHE A 119 3.82 -13.29 -0.98
CA PHE A 119 4.72 -14.11 -1.77
C PHE A 119 4.44 -15.61 -1.57
N TRP A 120 4.08 -16.04 -0.37
CA TRP A 120 3.73 -17.43 -0.08
C TRP A 120 2.31 -17.78 -0.55
N ALA A 121 1.36 -16.86 -0.44
CA ALA A 121 -0.04 -17.10 -0.78
C ALA A 121 -0.28 -17.28 -2.29
N VAL A 122 0.49 -16.66 -3.16
CA VAL A 122 0.35 -16.74 -4.62
C VAL A 122 1.21 -17.84 -5.21
N LYS A 123 0.75 -18.52 -6.26
CA LYS A 123 1.52 -19.51 -7.02
C LYS A 123 2.04 -18.95 -8.34
N ASN A 124 1.19 -18.26 -9.07
CA ASN A 124 1.45 -17.73 -10.41
C ASN A 124 0.47 -16.59 -10.74
N GLU A 125 0.57 -16.02 -11.93
CA GLU A 125 -0.27 -14.90 -12.39
C GLU A 125 -1.77 -15.24 -12.39
N LYS A 126 -2.17 -16.49 -12.69
CA LYS A 126 -3.57 -16.92 -12.66
C LYS A 126 -4.18 -16.88 -11.25
N SER A 127 -3.32 -16.95 -10.21
CA SER A 127 -3.74 -16.83 -8.81
C SER A 127 -4.26 -15.42 -8.47
N LEU A 128 -4.09 -14.43 -9.35
CA LEU A 128 -4.70 -13.11 -9.18
C LEU A 128 -6.21 -13.11 -9.46
N LYS A 129 -6.76 -14.09 -10.19
CA LYS A 129 -8.21 -14.10 -10.50
C LYS A 129 -9.10 -14.02 -9.26
N PRO A 130 -8.92 -14.86 -8.21
CA PRO A 130 -9.67 -14.70 -6.97
C PRO A 130 -9.43 -13.35 -6.27
N VAL A 131 -8.20 -12.83 -6.34
CA VAL A 131 -7.87 -11.52 -5.75
C VAL A 131 -8.65 -10.40 -6.46
N LEU A 132 -8.68 -10.38 -7.80
CA LEU A 132 -9.44 -9.44 -8.60
C LEU A 132 -10.94 -9.55 -8.33
N GLN A 133 -11.50 -10.76 -8.23
CA GLN A 133 -12.90 -10.96 -7.92
C GLN A 133 -13.28 -10.42 -6.54
N VAL A 134 -12.52 -10.79 -5.51
CA VAL A 134 -12.79 -10.33 -4.14
C VAL A 134 -12.58 -8.81 -4.02
N SER A 135 -11.52 -8.26 -4.62
CA SER A 135 -11.28 -6.82 -4.60
C SER A 135 -12.39 -6.04 -5.31
N LEU A 136 -12.96 -6.56 -6.40
CA LEU A 136 -14.09 -5.93 -7.08
C LEU A 136 -15.32 -5.85 -6.16
N TYR A 137 -15.69 -6.95 -5.48
CA TYR A 137 -16.81 -6.92 -4.54
C TYR A 137 -16.56 -5.95 -3.37
N CYS A 138 -15.34 -5.97 -2.84
CA CYS A 138 -14.96 -5.00 -1.79
C CYS A 138 -15.02 -3.56 -2.29
N LEU A 139 -14.57 -3.28 -3.52
CA LEU A 139 -14.66 -1.94 -4.13
C LEU A 139 -16.10 -1.44 -4.23
N ILE A 140 -17.03 -2.30 -4.63
CA ILE A 140 -18.46 -1.95 -4.71
C ILE A 140 -18.96 -1.55 -3.30
N VAL A 141 -18.64 -2.34 -2.28
CA VAL A 141 -19.01 -2.04 -0.89
C VAL A 141 -18.38 -0.73 -0.40
N LEU A 142 -17.08 -0.55 -0.64
CA LEU A 142 -16.35 0.67 -0.29
C LEU A 142 -16.95 1.90 -0.97
N THR A 143 -17.32 1.78 -2.25
CA THR A 143 -17.95 2.85 -3.01
C THR A 143 -19.31 3.21 -2.45
N ALA A 144 -20.13 2.21 -2.08
CA ALA A 144 -21.44 2.43 -1.46
C ALA A 144 -21.29 3.17 -0.11
N PHE A 145 -20.40 2.72 0.78
CA PHE A 145 -20.13 3.42 2.04
C PHE A 145 -19.52 4.80 1.81
N GLY A 146 -18.65 4.95 0.81
CA GLY A 146 -18.11 6.26 0.42
C GLY A 146 -19.19 7.23 -0.03
N ALA A 147 -20.13 6.78 -0.87
CA ALA A 147 -21.27 7.59 -1.31
C ALA A 147 -22.18 7.96 -0.13
N LEU A 148 -22.50 7.02 0.75
CA LEU A 148 -23.29 7.29 1.96
C LEU A 148 -22.59 8.31 2.87
N ASN A 149 -21.28 8.18 3.10
CA ASN A 149 -20.53 9.14 3.90
C ASN A 149 -20.55 10.54 3.27
N TYR A 150 -20.42 10.62 1.93
CA TYR A 150 -20.47 11.88 1.20
C TYR A 150 -21.83 12.59 1.34
N ILE A 151 -22.93 11.82 1.19
CA ILE A 151 -24.29 12.36 1.30
C ILE A 151 -24.61 12.79 2.73
N GLN A 152 -24.25 11.97 3.72
CA GLN A 152 -24.57 12.23 5.13
C GLN A 152 -23.53 13.10 5.84
N LYS A 153 -22.42 13.46 5.18
CA LYS A 153 -21.30 14.19 5.78
C LYS A 153 -20.84 13.55 7.10
N ASN A 154 -20.85 12.21 7.17
CA ASN A 154 -20.55 11.46 8.38
C ASN A 154 -19.85 10.14 8.05
N ALA A 155 -18.87 9.74 8.86
CA ALA A 155 -18.13 8.49 8.75
C ALA A 155 -18.90 7.31 9.37
N ILE A 156 -20.04 6.93 8.79
CA ILE A 156 -21.05 6.03 9.35
C ILE A 156 -20.43 4.71 9.85
N PHE A 157 -19.61 4.06 9.01
CA PHE A 157 -19.04 2.76 9.34
C PHE A 157 -18.04 2.86 10.50
N VAL A 158 -17.15 3.83 10.45
CA VAL A 158 -16.11 4.05 11.46
C VAL A 158 -16.75 4.42 12.79
N ASN A 159 -17.68 5.38 12.79
CA ASN A 159 -18.38 5.82 14.00
C ASN A 159 -19.18 4.70 14.65
N ALA A 160 -19.80 3.82 13.85
CA ALA A 160 -20.52 2.67 14.37
C ALA A 160 -19.61 1.58 14.99
N LEU A 161 -18.33 1.53 14.59
CA LEU A 161 -17.34 0.58 15.13
C LEU A 161 -16.59 1.13 16.35
N THR A 162 -16.32 2.43 16.37
CA THR A 162 -15.50 3.10 17.38
C THR A 162 -16.31 3.79 18.46
N GLU A 163 -17.65 3.69 18.41
CA GLU A 163 -18.57 4.37 19.35
C GLU A 163 -18.35 5.89 19.37
N GLY A 164 -17.94 6.47 18.24
CA GLY A 164 -17.67 7.89 18.10
C GLY A 164 -16.35 8.38 18.71
N LYS A 165 -15.55 7.47 19.30
CA LYS A 165 -14.34 7.84 20.03
C LYS A 165 -13.12 8.14 19.16
N THR A 166 -13.14 7.83 17.88
CA THR A 166 -11.99 8.01 16.98
C THR A 166 -12.45 8.24 15.53
N SER A 167 -13.11 9.33 15.24
CA SER A 167 -13.10 9.78 13.87
C SER A 167 -11.95 10.79 13.73
N MET A 168 -10.94 10.51 12.90
CA MET A 168 -9.96 11.53 12.48
C MET A 168 -10.64 12.72 11.81
N VAL A 169 -11.90 12.57 11.38
CA VAL A 169 -12.77 13.67 10.96
C VAL A 169 -13.03 14.66 12.11
N MET A 170 -13.13 14.18 13.37
CA MET A 170 -13.26 15.06 14.53
C MET A 170 -11.90 15.60 15.01
N GLU A 171 -10.81 14.86 14.82
CA GLU A 171 -9.46 15.38 15.09
C GLU A 171 -9.03 16.42 14.05
N ASP A 172 -9.37 16.24 12.77
CA ASP A 172 -9.20 17.28 11.74
C ASP A 172 -10.09 18.51 12.02
N VAL A 173 -11.24 18.33 12.67
CA VAL A 173 -12.12 19.44 13.11
C VAL A 173 -11.66 20.05 14.44
N SER A 174 -11.04 19.28 15.33
CA SER A 174 -10.45 19.83 16.57
C SER A 174 -9.08 20.49 16.35
N LEU A 175 -8.37 20.13 15.29
CA LEU A 175 -7.27 20.92 14.71
C LEU A 175 -7.78 22.18 14.01
N GLY A 176 -9.09 22.30 13.83
CA GLY A 176 -9.79 23.39 13.16
C GLY A 176 -9.72 24.75 13.83
N ASP A 177 -9.23 24.86 15.06
CA ASP A 177 -8.93 26.17 15.64
C ASP A 177 -7.72 26.86 14.98
N VAL A 178 -6.95 26.13 14.17
CA VAL A 178 -5.84 26.65 13.36
C VAL A 178 -6.17 26.66 11.86
N TYR A 179 -7.13 25.84 11.44
CA TYR A 179 -7.62 25.76 10.06
C TYR A 179 -9.04 26.29 10.02
N THR A 180 -9.17 27.54 9.56
CA THR A 180 -10.43 28.25 9.36
C THR A 180 -11.57 27.41 8.76
N GLU A 181 -12.81 27.77 9.03
CA GLU A 181 -14.11 27.15 8.80
C GLU A 181 -14.42 26.52 7.43
N SER A 182 -13.48 26.46 6.50
CA SER A 182 -13.63 25.90 5.15
C SER A 182 -13.15 24.44 5.00
N SER A 183 -13.13 23.63 6.06
CA SER A 183 -12.68 22.25 5.95
C SER A 183 -13.62 21.40 5.08
N ARG A 184 -13.24 21.17 3.83
CA ARG A 184 -13.94 20.28 2.92
C ARG A 184 -14.09 18.89 3.56
N PHE A 185 -15.32 18.36 3.64
CA PHE A 185 -15.54 17.02 4.13
C PHE A 185 -14.82 15.99 3.26
N ARG A 186 -13.84 15.28 3.84
CA ARG A 186 -13.08 14.22 3.18
C ARG A 186 -13.71 12.88 3.44
N VAL A 187 -13.99 12.12 2.39
CA VAL A 187 -14.66 10.82 2.50
C VAL A 187 -13.66 9.72 2.79
N GLN A 188 -13.86 9.00 3.89
CA GLN A 188 -12.99 7.89 4.34
C GLN A 188 -13.61 6.49 4.12
N SER A 189 -14.87 6.39 3.70
CA SER A 189 -15.58 5.12 3.52
C SER A 189 -15.48 4.22 4.76
N MET A 190 -14.84 3.06 4.68
CA MET A 190 -14.64 2.10 5.77
C MET A 190 -13.25 2.22 6.43
N PHE A 191 -12.47 3.24 6.13
CA PHE A 191 -11.12 3.47 6.67
C PHE A 191 -11.14 4.51 7.77
N LYS A 192 -10.08 4.54 8.59
CA LYS A 192 -9.86 5.59 9.59
C LYS A 192 -9.57 6.93 8.95
N SER A 193 -8.98 6.94 7.77
CA SER A 193 -8.53 8.12 7.06
C SER A 193 -9.00 8.13 5.61
N ALA A 194 -9.35 9.31 5.11
CA ALA A 194 -9.63 9.54 3.70
C ALA A 194 -8.41 9.26 2.80
N PHE A 195 -7.21 9.47 3.32
CA PHE A 195 -5.96 9.15 2.65
C PHE A 195 -5.83 7.65 2.37
N ASP A 196 -6.13 6.78 3.36
CA ASP A 196 -6.09 5.33 3.18
C ASP A 196 -7.12 4.85 2.17
N TYR A 197 -8.33 5.42 2.23
CA TYR A 197 -9.39 5.09 1.26
C TYR A 197 -8.96 5.39 -0.17
N GLY A 198 -8.50 6.61 -0.41
CA GLY A 198 -8.02 7.02 -1.73
C GLY A 198 -6.81 6.21 -2.20
N TYR A 199 -5.86 5.94 -1.31
CA TYR A 199 -4.68 5.12 -1.59
C TYR A 199 -5.05 3.69 -2.03
N ILE A 200 -5.94 3.03 -1.31
CA ILE A 200 -6.43 1.69 -1.65
C ILE A 200 -7.12 1.71 -3.01
N CYS A 201 -7.97 2.69 -3.28
CA CYS A 201 -8.61 2.83 -4.59
C CYS A 201 -7.56 2.98 -5.72
N ALA A 202 -6.51 3.78 -5.51
CA ALA A 202 -5.42 3.93 -6.48
C ALA A 202 -4.62 2.64 -6.67
N ALA A 203 -4.30 1.91 -5.60
CA ALA A 203 -3.59 0.64 -5.66
C ALA A 203 -4.38 -0.44 -6.40
N LEU A 204 -5.69 -0.50 -6.15
CA LEU A 204 -6.58 -1.44 -6.83
C LEU A 204 -6.83 -1.08 -8.28
N LEU A 205 -6.88 0.21 -8.62
CA LEU A 205 -6.96 0.65 -10.01
C LEU A 205 -5.82 0.06 -10.86
N ILE A 206 -4.59 0.08 -10.34
CA ILE A 206 -3.44 -0.50 -11.04
C ILE A 206 -3.53 -2.01 -11.11
N LEU A 207 -4.00 -2.66 -10.05
CA LEU A 207 -4.20 -4.11 -10.02
C LEU A 207 -5.25 -4.55 -11.05
N HIS A 208 -6.40 -3.87 -11.14
CA HIS A 208 -7.46 -4.16 -12.11
C HIS A 208 -7.03 -3.81 -13.54
N LEU A 209 -6.30 -2.71 -13.74
CA LEU A 209 -5.69 -2.36 -15.04
C LEU A 209 -4.75 -3.49 -15.51
N HIS A 210 -3.93 -4.03 -14.61
CA HIS A 210 -3.10 -5.20 -14.91
C HIS A 210 -3.94 -6.44 -15.21
N GLY A 211 -4.99 -6.71 -14.42
CA GLY A 211 -5.92 -7.83 -14.62
C GLY A 211 -6.57 -7.79 -16.00
N TRP A 212 -7.10 -6.65 -16.39
CA TRP A 212 -7.69 -6.42 -17.72
C TRP A 212 -6.66 -6.59 -18.84
N TYR A 213 -5.51 -5.93 -18.75
CA TYR A 213 -4.43 -6.02 -19.73
C TYR A 213 -3.96 -7.47 -19.94
N ARG A 214 -3.95 -8.29 -18.88
CA ARG A 214 -3.54 -9.70 -18.93
C ARG A 214 -4.67 -10.68 -19.28
N GLY A 215 -5.87 -10.21 -19.54
CA GLY A 215 -7.05 -11.04 -19.80
C GLY A 215 -7.42 -11.93 -18.60
N LEU A 216 -7.11 -11.51 -17.39
CA LEU A 216 -7.51 -12.19 -16.16
C LEU A 216 -8.91 -11.76 -15.71
N GLU A 217 -9.36 -10.62 -16.17
CA GLU A 217 -10.61 -9.95 -15.86
C GLU A 217 -11.37 -9.56 -17.13
N GLY A 218 -12.71 -9.61 -17.08
CA GLY A 218 -13.58 -9.21 -18.18
C GLY A 218 -13.71 -7.68 -18.29
N LYS A 219 -14.10 -7.18 -19.48
CA LYS A 219 -14.25 -5.74 -19.76
C LYS A 219 -15.25 -5.05 -18.81
N ILE A 220 -16.38 -5.71 -18.51
CA ILE A 220 -17.43 -5.16 -17.63
C ILE A 220 -16.90 -5.04 -16.18
N ALA A 221 -16.25 -6.11 -15.67
CA ALA A 221 -15.67 -6.09 -14.33
C ALA A 221 -14.60 -4.99 -14.19
N PHE A 222 -13.74 -4.84 -15.22
CA PHE A 222 -12.77 -3.75 -15.24
C PHE A 222 -13.43 -2.37 -15.30
N ALA A 223 -14.50 -2.19 -16.08
CA ALA A 223 -15.22 -0.91 -16.15
C ALA A 223 -15.84 -0.53 -14.80
N ILE A 224 -16.43 -1.50 -14.09
CA ILE A 224 -16.96 -1.30 -12.74
C ILE A 224 -15.82 -0.94 -11.77
N ALA A 225 -14.71 -1.69 -11.80
CA ALA A 225 -13.56 -1.39 -10.95
C ALA A 225 -12.99 0.00 -11.23
N LEU A 226 -12.87 0.39 -12.50
CA LEU A 226 -12.41 1.72 -12.91
C LEU A 226 -13.33 2.81 -12.37
N ALA A 227 -14.65 2.66 -12.51
CA ALA A 227 -15.62 3.62 -12.00
C ALA A 227 -15.54 3.76 -10.46
N CYS A 228 -15.53 2.63 -9.74
CA CYS A 228 -15.43 2.62 -8.28
C CYS A 228 -14.12 3.24 -7.78
N CYS A 229 -12.98 2.88 -8.39
CA CYS A 229 -11.68 3.43 -8.01
C CYS A 229 -11.60 4.93 -8.31
N SER A 230 -12.04 5.37 -9.50
CA SER A 230 -12.05 6.79 -9.87
C SER A 230 -12.93 7.60 -8.92
N PHE A 231 -14.13 7.10 -8.60
CA PHE A 231 -15.00 7.73 -7.63
C PHE A 231 -14.30 7.86 -6.26
N GLY A 232 -13.72 6.78 -5.72
CA GLY A 232 -13.03 6.81 -4.44
C GLY A 232 -11.83 7.77 -4.41
N ILE A 233 -11.02 7.80 -5.47
CA ILE A 233 -9.88 8.73 -5.61
C ILE A 233 -10.36 10.18 -5.64
N LEU A 234 -11.47 10.48 -6.30
CA LEU A 234 -12.00 11.84 -6.39
C LEU A 234 -12.61 12.31 -5.07
N ILE A 235 -13.50 11.52 -4.47
CA ILE A 235 -14.24 11.94 -3.27
C ILE A 235 -13.43 11.92 -1.97
N CYS A 236 -12.28 11.21 -1.94
CA CYS A 236 -11.39 11.28 -0.78
C CYS A 236 -10.84 12.69 -0.55
N GLY A 237 -10.84 13.55 -1.56
CA GLY A 237 -10.41 14.95 -1.46
C GLY A 237 -8.91 15.13 -1.16
N CYS A 238 -8.10 14.07 -1.27
CA CYS A 238 -6.68 14.10 -0.91
C CYS A 238 -5.81 14.30 -2.15
N ARG A 239 -5.22 15.48 -2.32
CA ARG A 239 -4.40 15.85 -3.48
C ARG A 239 -3.25 14.90 -3.72
N ILE A 240 -2.55 14.47 -2.67
CA ILE A 240 -1.41 13.54 -2.79
C ILE A 240 -1.81 12.18 -3.35
N VAL A 241 -3.05 11.72 -3.09
CA VAL A 241 -3.58 10.48 -3.68
C VAL A 241 -3.74 10.64 -5.19
N TRP A 242 -4.25 11.79 -5.66
CA TRP A 242 -4.40 12.05 -7.10
C TRP A 242 -3.04 12.05 -7.80
N VAL A 243 -2.08 12.79 -7.24
CA VAL A 243 -0.72 12.85 -7.76
C VAL A 243 -0.09 11.47 -7.80
N SER A 244 -0.15 10.72 -6.71
CA SER A 244 0.43 9.37 -6.64
C SER A 244 -0.24 8.38 -7.60
N ALA A 245 -1.57 8.46 -7.79
CA ALA A 245 -2.29 7.64 -8.76
C ALA A 245 -1.87 7.95 -10.20
N ILE A 246 -1.75 9.23 -10.56
CA ILE A 246 -1.29 9.67 -11.88
C ILE A 246 0.13 9.16 -12.17
N PHE A 247 1.07 9.37 -11.25
CA PHE A 247 2.45 8.88 -11.40
C PHE A 247 2.51 7.36 -11.54
N SER A 248 1.69 6.65 -10.80
CA SER A 248 1.63 5.20 -10.81
C SER A 248 1.05 4.65 -12.13
N ILE A 249 -0.04 5.23 -12.63
CA ILE A 249 -0.61 4.88 -13.93
C ILE A 249 0.40 5.20 -15.04
N ALA A 250 1.08 6.34 -14.94
CA ALA A 250 2.15 6.74 -15.85
C ALA A 250 3.28 5.71 -15.88
N CYS A 251 3.77 5.31 -14.72
CA CYS A 251 4.80 4.30 -14.58
C CYS A 251 4.36 2.96 -15.20
N TYR A 252 3.12 2.50 -14.92
CA TYR A 252 2.57 1.29 -15.53
C TYR A 252 2.53 1.38 -17.05
N SER A 253 2.03 2.49 -17.57
CA SER A 253 1.88 2.73 -19.00
C SER A 253 3.23 2.77 -19.72
N MET A 254 4.21 3.49 -19.19
CA MET A 254 5.57 3.51 -19.73
C MET A 254 6.22 2.13 -19.73
N TRP A 255 6.00 1.35 -18.69
CA TRP A 255 6.61 0.03 -18.53
C TRP A 255 6.02 -1.02 -19.45
N VAL A 256 4.69 -0.98 -19.65
CA VAL A 256 3.93 -2.01 -20.35
C VAL A 256 3.75 -1.69 -21.83
N PHE A 257 3.31 -0.49 -22.14
CA PHE A 257 2.89 -0.12 -23.52
C PHE A 257 4.04 0.41 -24.37
N GLN A 258 5.25 0.62 -23.81
CA GLN A 258 6.35 1.26 -24.53
C GLN A 258 5.87 2.55 -25.22
N MET A 259 5.23 3.41 -24.43
CA MET A 259 4.55 4.60 -24.92
C MET A 259 5.44 5.43 -25.86
N ASN A 260 4.84 5.87 -26.96
CA ASN A 260 5.45 6.81 -27.87
C ASN A 260 5.96 8.04 -27.11
N ARG A 261 7.14 8.56 -27.45
CA ARG A 261 7.76 9.73 -26.75
C ARG A 261 6.77 10.88 -26.53
N ASN A 262 5.87 11.10 -27.48
CA ASN A 262 4.87 12.18 -27.40
C ASN A 262 3.88 12.02 -26.25
N VAL A 263 3.44 10.80 -25.95
CA VAL A 263 2.55 10.53 -24.80
C VAL A 263 3.31 10.67 -23.48
N MET A 264 4.57 10.26 -23.46
CA MET A 264 5.47 10.48 -22.32
C MET A 264 5.67 11.99 -22.07
N TYR A 265 5.92 12.77 -23.09
CA TYR A 265 6.04 14.24 -22.97
C TYR A 265 4.73 14.88 -22.55
N GLY A 266 3.58 14.42 -23.05
CA GLY A 266 2.26 14.88 -22.58
C GLY A 266 2.04 14.61 -21.11
N MET A 267 2.45 13.44 -20.61
CA MET A 267 2.34 13.11 -19.19
C MET A 267 3.33 13.91 -18.34
N ILE A 268 4.57 14.12 -18.79
CA ILE A 268 5.54 14.98 -18.12
C ILE A 268 5.01 16.41 -18.09
N ALA A 269 4.44 16.92 -19.18
CA ALA A 269 3.84 18.25 -19.23
C ALA A 269 2.67 18.38 -18.24
N MET A 270 1.80 17.37 -18.13
CA MET A 270 0.71 17.34 -17.16
C MET A 270 1.24 17.32 -15.72
N ILE A 271 2.30 16.56 -15.45
CA ILE A 271 2.96 16.53 -14.14
C ILE A 271 3.57 17.89 -13.82
N LEU A 272 4.28 18.49 -14.77
CA LEU A 272 4.86 19.83 -14.60
C LEU A 272 3.77 20.89 -14.40
N MET A 273 2.63 20.76 -15.08
CA MET A 273 1.49 21.64 -14.86
C MET A 273 0.91 21.50 -13.43
N ILE A 274 0.77 20.26 -12.95
CA ILE A 274 0.34 19.98 -11.57
C ILE A 274 1.38 20.53 -10.58
N MET A 275 2.66 20.29 -10.82
CA MET A 275 3.72 20.84 -9.96
C MET A 275 3.75 22.37 -10.00
N SER A 276 3.61 22.99 -11.16
CA SER A 276 3.56 24.45 -11.28
C SER A 276 2.36 25.06 -10.53
N TYR A 277 1.23 24.38 -10.51
CA TYR A 277 0.09 24.77 -9.68
C TYR A 277 0.45 24.86 -8.19
N TYR A 278 1.30 23.97 -7.68
CA TYR A 278 1.69 23.95 -6.26
C TYR A 278 2.90 24.84 -5.94
N THR A 279 3.71 25.17 -6.93
CA THR A 279 4.98 25.91 -6.69
C THR A 279 4.94 27.36 -7.14
N VAL A 280 4.02 27.71 -8.04
CA VAL A 280 3.93 29.05 -8.62
C VAL A 280 2.61 29.71 -8.19
N PRO A 281 2.64 30.68 -7.27
CA PRO A 281 1.41 31.32 -6.76
C PRO A 281 0.50 31.90 -7.86
N ALA A 282 1.08 32.43 -8.92
CA ALA A 282 0.32 32.95 -10.05
C ALA A 282 -0.42 31.86 -10.86
N VAL A 283 0.07 30.63 -10.86
CA VAL A 283 -0.61 29.48 -11.50
C VAL A 283 -1.69 28.96 -10.57
N GLU A 284 -1.42 28.90 -9.28
CA GLU A 284 -2.40 28.54 -8.24
C GLU A 284 -3.59 29.50 -8.28
N GLU A 285 -3.36 30.80 -8.29
CA GLU A 285 -4.40 31.83 -8.37
C GLU A 285 -5.26 31.66 -9.64
N LYS A 286 -4.64 31.46 -10.81
CA LYS A 286 -5.37 31.27 -12.07
C LYS A 286 -6.17 29.98 -12.12
N VAL A 287 -5.63 28.87 -11.61
CA VAL A 287 -6.37 27.59 -11.55
C VAL A 287 -7.46 27.67 -10.50
N ASN A 288 -7.22 28.30 -9.37
CA ASN A 288 -8.24 28.54 -8.36
C ASN A 288 -9.36 29.45 -8.90
N GLN A 289 -9.06 30.51 -9.65
CA GLN A 289 -10.08 31.30 -10.35
C GLN A 289 -10.98 30.46 -11.26
N VAL A 290 -10.44 29.41 -11.89
CA VAL A 290 -11.23 28.49 -12.73
C VAL A 290 -11.98 27.45 -11.91
N THR A 291 -11.42 26.98 -10.79
CA THR A 291 -12.06 26.00 -9.90
C THR A 291 -13.00 26.64 -8.90
N ASP A 292 -12.76 27.86 -8.47
CA ASP A 292 -13.59 28.63 -7.54
C ASP A 292 -14.93 29.06 -8.15
N VAL A 293 -15.04 29.05 -9.49
CA VAL A 293 -16.34 29.16 -10.18
C VAL A 293 -17.29 28.00 -9.81
N PHE A 294 -16.77 26.90 -9.29
CA PHE A 294 -17.53 25.72 -8.84
C PHE A 294 -17.57 25.52 -7.33
N VAL A 295 -16.98 26.46 -6.53
CA VAL A 295 -16.87 26.32 -5.06
C VAL A 295 -17.04 27.70 -4.40
N GLU A 296 -18.15 27.88 -3.72
CA GLU A 296 -18.59 29.17 -3.15
C GLU A 296 -17.80 29.67 -1.94
N ASP A 297 -16.86 28.92 -1.37
CA ASP A 297 -16.05 29.37 -0.22
C ASP A 297 -14.58 29.00 -0.39
N SER A 298 -13.81 29.87 -1.02
CA SER A 298 -12.39 29.69 -1.24
C SER A 298 -11.51 30.58 -0.37
N GLU A 299 -11.45 30.31 0.92
CA GLU A 299 -10.23 30.59 1.65
C GLU A 299 -9.40 29.26 1.65
N THR A 300 -8.36 29.26 0.85
CA THR A 300 -7.49 28.12 0.62
C THR A 300 -6.62 27.83 1.84
N SER A 301 -7.19 27.22 2.84
CA SER A 301 -6.44 26.58 3.92
C SER A 301 -6.11 25.14 3.53
N GLY A 302 -5.16 24.96 2.65
CA GLY A 302 -4.49 23.67 2.46
C GLY A 302 -3.10 23.77 3.03
N SER A 303 -2.53 22.67 3.56
CA SER A 303 -1.14 22.67 4.01
C SER A 303 -0.26 23.32 2.94
N SER A 304 0.12 24.56 3.20
CA SER A 304 0.94 25.34 2.28
C SER A 304 2.32 24.68 2.20
N ILE A 305 3.02 24.88 1.08
CA ILE A 305 4.44 24.48 0.98
C ILE A 305 5.23 25.07 2.15
N ALA A 306 4.86 26.25 2.61
CA ALA A 306 5.41 26.91 3.78
C ALA A 306 5.24 26.07 5.07
N LEU A 307 4.05 25.50 5.32
CA LEU A 307 3.82 24.63 6.47
C LEU A 307 4.67 23.37 6.40
N ARG A 308 4.78 22.74 5.24
CA ARG A 308 5.64 21.57 5.07
C ARG A 308 7.12 21.90 5.26
N MET A 309 7.57 23.05 4.74
CA MET A 309 8.94 23.50 4.95
C MET A 309 9.20 23.78 6.43
N SER A 310 8.24 24.36 7.15
CA SER A 310 8.35 24.54 8.59
C SER A 310 8.42 23.17 9.32
N GLN A 311 7.62 22.19 8.93
CA GLN A 311 7.72 20.83 9.50
C GLN A 311 9.12 20.21 9.31
N TYR A 312 9.75 20.39 8.13
CA TYR A 312 11.13 19.96 7.91
C TYR A 312 12.11 20.63 8.88
N MET A 313 11.97 21.96 9.04
CA MET A 313 12.81 22.72 9.98
C MET A 313 12.59 22.26 11.42
N TYR A 314 11.35 22.07 11.84
CA TYR A 314 11.03 21.59 13.18
C TYR A 314 11.60 20.20 13.44
N VAL A 315 11.50 19.24 12.47
CA VAL A 315 12.09 17.91 12.63
C VAL A 315 13.60 18.01 12.86
N LEU A 316 14.32 18.87 12.12
CA LEU A 316 15.75 19.07 12.33
C LEU A 316 16.07 19.65 13.72
N VAL A 317 15.27 20.61 14.21
CA VAL A 317 15.43 21.17 15.55
C VAL A 317 15.17 20.12 16.64
N TYR A 318 14.07 19.34 16.52
CA TYR A 318 13.75 18.33 17.53
C TYR A 318 14.75 17.16 17.55
N THR A 319 15.38 16.86 16.42
CA THR A 319 16.39 15.80 16.35
C THR A 319 17.80 16.26 16.68
N GLU A 320 18.01 17.52 17.04
CA GLU A 320 19.32 18.06 17.40
C GLU A 320 19.96 17.24 18.52
N GLY A 321 21.19 16.76 18.29
CA GLY A 321 21.91 15.84 19.20
C GLY A 321 21.55 14.37 19.05
N ASN A 322 20.49 14.02 18.31
CA ASN A 322 20.05 12.65 18.01
C ASN A 322 19.82 12.39 16.50
N GLU A 323 20.49 13.13 15.63
CA GLU A 323 20.26 13.13 14.19
C GLU A 323 20.46 11.74 13.56
N TRP A 324 21.38 10.94 14.12
CA TRP A 324 21.70 9.63 13.57
C TRP A 324 20.67 8.56 13.88
N LEU A 325 20.12 8.53 15.10
CA LEU A 325 19.24 7.49 15.59
C LEU A 325 17.79 7.95 15.79
N GLY A 326 17.55 9.28 15.74
CA GLY A 326 16.27 9.89 16.00
C GLY A 326 15.87 9.84 17.47
N LEU A 327 14.61 10.19 17.75
CA LEU A 327 14.05 10.29 19.10
C LEU A 327 13.39 8.99 19.61
N GLY A 328 13.45 7.94 18.79
CA GLY A 328 12.86 6.64 19.09
C GLY A 328 11.44 6.47 18.53
N LYS A 329 11.08 5.20 18.33
CA LYS A 329 9.76 4.83 17.78
C LYS A 329 8.64 5.26 18.73
N GLY A 330 7.56 5.84 18.15
CA GLY A 330 6.41 6.30 18.92
C GLY A 330 6.56 7.68 19.55
N TYR A 331 7.70 8.34 19.42
CA TYR A 331 7.95 9.67 19.97
C TYR A 331 6.82 10.65 19.61
N TRP A 332 6.52 10.79 18.34
CA TRP A 332 5.51 11.76 17.89
C TRP A 332 4.12 11.46 18.49
N ALA A 333 3.68 10.21 18.45
CA ALA A 333 2.37 9.82 18.94
C ALA A 333 2.23 10.03 20.45
N HIS A 334 3.29 9.75 21.23
CA HIS A 334 3.32 9.91 22.67
C HIS A 334 3.35 11.40 23.06
N SER A 335 4.26 12.18 22.48
CA SER A 335 4.39 13.62 22.75
C SER A 335 3.13 14.38 22.36
N TYR A 336 2.48 14.01 21.24
CA TYR A 336 1.20 14.58 20.85
C TYR A 336 0.06 14.25 21.83
N ALA A 337 0.09 13.07 22.45
CA ALA A 337 -0.93 12.65 23.41
C ALA A 337 -0.74 13.32 24.77
N GLU A 338 0.51 13.55 25.21
CA GLU A 338 0.82 14.15 26.52
C GLU A 338 0.77 15.67 26.51
N ASP A 339 1.41 16.29 25.55
CA ASP A 339 1.49 17.75 25.43
C ASP A 339 1.49 18.19 23.96
N LYS A 340 0.31 18.57 23.48
CA LYS A 340 0.12 19.07 22.12
C LYS A 340 0.93 20.33 21.82
N GLU A 341 1.14 21.19 22.81
CA GLU A 341 1.84 22.46 22.62
C GLU A 341 3.33 22.25 22.39
N SER A 342 3.94 21.26 23.06
CA SER A 342 5.37 20.95 22.93
C SER A 342 5.76 20.51 21.51
N VAL A 343 4.84 19.94 20.76
CA VAL A 343 5.04 19.48 19.37
C VAL A 343 4.21 20.26 18.35
N SER A 344 3.81 21.48 18.70
CA SER A 344 2.93 22.32 17.86
C SER A 344 3.46 22.54 16.43
N GLY A 345 4.77 22.67 16.25
CA GLY A 345 5.41 22.78 14.93
C GLY A 345 5.37 21.47 14.09
N LEU A 346 5.05 20.35 14.71
CA LEU A 346 4.95 19.01 14.07
C LEU A 346 3.50 18.58 13.88
N TYR A 347 2.52 19.45 14.05
CA TYR A 347 1.12 19.11 13.83
C TYR A 347 0.92 18.42 12.49
N GLY A 348 0.47 17.16 12.54
CA GLY A 348 0.25 16.36 11.37
C GLY A 348 1.51 16.10 10.55
N VAL A 349 2.53 15.39 11.10
CA VAL A 349 3.70 14.99 10.30
C VAL A 349 3.24 14.35 9.00
N GLU A 350 3.10 15.18 7.96
CA GLU A 350 2.51 14.82 6.68
C GLU A 350 3.52 14.17 5.72
N SER A 351 4.49 13.43 6.25
CA SER A 351 5.46 12.70 5.41
C SER A 351 6.06 11.51 6.17
N VAL A 352 6.03 10.34 5.55
CA VAL A 352 6.74 9.14 6.07
C VAL A 352 8.24 9.40 6.18
N ILE A 353 8.79 10.21 5.28
CA ILE A 353 10.22 10.59 5.29
C ILE A 353 10.54 11.37 6.56
N LEU A 354 9.72 12.38 6.88
CA LEU A 354 9.87 13.18 8.09
C LEU A 354 9.67 12.34 9.35
N GLN A 355 8.67 11.47 9.36
CA GLN A 355 8.40 10.59 10.49
C GLN A 355 9.59 9.64 10.72
N ASN A 356 10.16 9.05 9.67
CA ASN A 356 11.34 8.21 9.81
C ASN A 356 12.56 9.00 10.28
N LEU A 357 12.76 10.23 9.80
CA LEU A 357 13.85 11.08 10.25
C LEU A 357 13.70 11.43 11.73
N LEU A 358 12.49 11.79 12.17
CA LEU A 358 12.20 12.12 13.55
C LEU A 358 12.39 10.92 14.50
N GLU A 359 11.82 9.76 14.15
CA GLU A 359 11.79 8.59 15.03
C GLU A 359 13.03 7.68 14.91
N GLN A 360 13.68 7.64 13.74
CA GLN A 360 14.75 6.69 13.42
C GLN A 360 16.04 7.37 12.91
N GLY A 361 16.03 8.68 12.79
CA GLY A 361 17.17 9.48 12.35
C GLY A 361 17.62 9.17 10.91
N ILE A 362 18.80 9.64 10.58
CA ILE A 362 19.43 9.46 9.25
C ILE A 362 19.65 7.98 8.95
N ILE A 363 20.04 7.16 9.93
CA ILE A 363 20.25 5.71 9.75
C ILE A 363 18.95 5.03 9.33
N GLY A 364 17.85 5.31 10.03
CA GLY A 364 16.53 4.77 9.69
C GLY A 364 16.09 5.18 8.29
N LEU A 365 16.30 6.43 7.91
CA LEU A 365 15.97 6.93 6.57
C LEU A 365 16.80 6.24 5.47
N ILE A 366 18.11 6.03 5.69
CA ILE A 366 18.96 5.29 4.75
C ILE A 366 18.51 3.83 4.61
N LEU A 367 18.18 3.17 5.72
CA LEU A 367 17.69 1.79 5.69
C LEU A 367 16.34 1.68 4.97
N TRP A 368 15.42 2.62 5.21
CA TRP A 368 14.15 2.74 4.51
C TRP A 368 14.35 2.93 2.99
N ALA A 369 15.17 3.88 2.60
CA ALA A 369 15.49 4.14 1.19
C ALA A 369 16.15 2.92 0.52
N THR A 370 17.04 2.24 1.23
CA THR A 370 17.74 1.02 0.75
C THR A 370 16.75 -0.12 0.56
N PHE A 371 15.80 -0.31 1.47
CA PHE A 371 14.72 -1.31 1.37
C PHE A 371 13.95 -1.17 0.05
N TYR A 372 13.44 0.02 -0.23
CA TYR A 372 12.65 0.26 -1.45
C TYR A 372 13.50 0.27 -2.71
N SER A 373 14.75 0.74 -2.63
CA SER A 373 15.69 0.72 -3.76
C SER A 373 16.01 -0.69 -4.22
N ILE A 374 16.21 -1.65 -3.31
CA ILE A 374 16.44 -3.06 -3.65
C ILE A 374 15.22 -3.65 -4.36
N ILE A 375 14.01 -3.36 -3.88
CA ILE A 375 12.76 -3.82 -4.50
C ILE A 375 12.58 -3.19 -5.89
N PHE A 376 12.84 -1.89 -6.04
CA PHE A 376 12.80 -1.22 -7.34
C PHE A 376 13.79 -1.83 -8.33
N PHE A 377 15.02 -2.03 -7.89
CA PHE A 377 16.09 -2.63 -8.72
C PHE A 377 15.74 -4.06 -9.16
N TYR A 378 15.07 -4.82 -8.31
CA TYR A 378 14.55 -6.13 -8.67
C TYR A 378 13.55 -6.07 -9.85
N PHE A 379 12.60 -5.13 -9.83
CA PHE A 379 11.67 -4.93 -10.93
C PHE A 379 12.38 -4.41 -12.19
N TRP A 380 13.29 -3.46 -12.03
CA TRP A 380 14.09 -2.91 -13.12
C TRP A 380 14.90 -3.99 -13.85
N ARG A 381 15.60 -4.85 -13.10
CA ARG A 381 16.39 -5.95 -13.66
C ARG A 381 15.54 -6.96 -14.45
N ASN A 382 14.28 -7.15 -14.10
CA ASN A 382 13.38 -8.11 -14.73
C ASN A 382 12.48 -7.47 -15.81
N ARG A 383 12.60 -6.17 -16.09
CA ARG A 383 11.69 -5.40 -16.96
C ARG A 383 11.57 -5.94 -18.39
N THR A 384 12.70 -6.29 -19.02
CA THR A 384 12.73 -6.71 -20.43
C THR A 384 12.00 -8.03 -20.70
N LYS A 385 12.07 -8.95 -19.73
CA LYS A 385 11.51 -10.30 -19.86
C LYS A 385 10.04 -10.41 -19.46
N ARG A 386 9.51 -9.44 -18.69
CA ARG A 386 8.21 -9.58 -18.00
C ARG A 386 7.50 -8.23 -17.79
N LYS A 387 7.48 -7.40 -18.82
CA LYS A 387 7.02 -6.01 -18.76
C LYS A 387 5.75 -5.79 -17.94
N ALA A 388 4.69 -6.54 -18.17
CA ALA A 388 3.42 -6.32 -17.48
C ALA A 388 3.50 -6.59 -15.97
N ILE A 389 4.11 -7.73 -15.57
CA ILE A 389 4.20 -8.10 -14.15
C ILE A 389 5.16 -7.15 -13.41
N THR A 390 6.31 -6.84 -14.02
CA THR A 390 7.25 -5.89 -13.43
C THR A 390 6.70 -4.47 -13.43
N GLY A 391 5.88 -4.12 -14.42
CA GLY A 391 5.14 -2.86 -14.45
C GLY A 391 4.17 -2.73 -13.29
N LEU A 392 3.42 -3.79 -12.95
CA LEU A 392 2.55 -3.79 -11.77
C LEU A 392 3.35 -3.49 -10.49
N GLY A 393 4.48 -4.19 -10.29
CA GLY A 393 5.30 -3.98 -9.09
C GLY A 393 5.94 -2.59 -9.03
N ALA A 394 6.50 -2.12 -10.14
CA ALA A 394 7.10 -0.79 -10.23
C ALA A 394 6.06 0.31 -9.98
N SER A 395 4.87 0.19 -10.54
CA SER A 395 3.78 1.15 -10.37
C SER A 395 3.24 1.16 -8.94
N THR A 396 3.08 -0.02 -8.31
CA THR A 396 2.71 -0.11 -6.90
C THR A 396 3.74 0.57 -6.01
N LEU A 397 5.03 0.37 -6.31
CA LEU A 397 6.11 1.01 -5.57
C LEU A 397 6.12 2.53 -5.80
N THR A 398 5.94 3.00 -7.04
CA THR A 398 5.83 4.43 -7.37
C THR A 398 4.65 5.07 -6.66
N LEU A 399 3.48 4.39 -6.63
CA LEU A 399 2.31 4.86 -5.90
C LEU A 399 2.67 5.14 -4.43
N TYR A 400 3.29 4.16 -3.77
CA TYR A 400 3.65 4.28 -2.36
C TYR A 400 4.70 5.37 -2.12
N LEU A 401 5.77 5.42 -2.92
CA LEU A 401 6.85 6.39 -2.73
C LEU A 401 6.37 7.83 -2.92
N VAL A 402 5.57 8.10 -3.95
CA VAL A 402 5.00 9.43 -4.17
C VAL A 402 4.03 9.81 -3.06
N TYR A 403 3.18 8.86 -2.64
CA TYR A 403 2.24 9.06 -1.54
C TYR A 403 2.97 9.36 -0.23
N SER A 404 4.06 8.65 0.10
CA SER A 404 4.82 8.80 1.33
C SER A 404 5.60 10.12 1.46
N ILE A 405 5.79 10.85 0.36
CA ILE A 405 6.38 12.20 0.40
C ILE A 405 5.42 13.20 1.03
N GLY A 406 4.13 13.08 0.74
CA GLY A 406 3.13 14.08 1.14
C GLY A 406 2.12 13.58 2.17
N THR A 407 2.37 12.44 2.81
CA THR A 407 1.50 11.95 3.88
C THR A 407 2.28 11.05 4.84
N GLY A 408 1.89 11.07 6.12
CA GLY A 408 2.43 10.18 7.14
C GLY A 408 2.02 8.72 6.92
N GLU A 409 2.55 7.82 7.75
CA GLU A 409 2.23 6.40 7.68
C GLU A 409 0.87 6.12 8.33
N LEU A 410 -0.19 6.11 7.54
CA LEU A 410 -1.56 5.91 8.01
C LEU A 410 -2.06 4.45 7.90
N GLY A 411 -1.60 3.68 6.94
CA GLY A 411 -2.06 2.30 6.70
C GLY A 411 -1.70 1.78 5.31
N SER A 412 -0.96 2.57 4.54
CA SER A 412 -0.60 2.29 3.15
C SER A 412 0.47 1.20 2.98
N VAL A 413 1.31 0.95 4.00
CA VAL A 413 2.40 -0.04 3.92
C VAL A 413 1.88 -1.46 3.74
N TYR A 414 0.92 -1.88 4.54
CA TYR A 414 0.39 -3.24 4.50
C TYR A 414 -0.15 -3.66 3.12
N PRO A 415 -1.08 -2.93 2.49
CA PRO A 415 -1.56 -3.26 1.14
C PRO A 415 -0.46 -3.17 0.09
N THR A 416 0.48 -2.23 0.21
CA THR A 416 1.64 -2.14 -0.66
C THR A 416 2.48 -3.40 -0.61
N MET A 417 2.83 -3.87 0.58
CA MET A 417 3.63 -5.09 0.77
C MET A 417 2.92 -6.32 0.23
N LEU A 418 1.58 -6.42 0.38
CA LEU A 418 0.81 -7.49 -0.23
C LEU A 418 0.95 -7.50 -1.76
N LEU A 419 0.75 -6.36 -2.42
CA LEU A 419 0.83 -6.26 -3.89
C LEU A 419 2.26 -6.51 -4.40
N LEU A 420 3.28 -5.97 -3.73
CA LEU A 420 4.68 -6.21 -4.09
C LEU A 420 5.06 -7.69 -3.92
N GLY A 421 4.67 -8.32 -2.82
CA GLY A 421 4.93 -9.74 -2.56
C GLY A 421 4.29 -10.66 -3.61
N MET A 422 3.02 -10.41 -3.96
CA MET A 422 2.34 -11.13 -5.03
C MET A 422 3.07 -10.97 -6.37
N THR A 423 3.46 -9.74 -6.70
CA THR A 423 4.16 -9.43 -7.96
C THR A 423 5.52 -10.11 -8.03
N MET A 424 6.32 -10.06 -6.97
CA MET A 424 7.61 -10.74 -6.89
C MET A 424 7.45 -12.25 -7.08
N LYS A 425 6.43 -12.86 -6.48
CA LYS A 425 6.15 -14.29 -6.66
C LYS A 425 5.82 -14.65 -8.11
N MET A 426 5.00 -13.85 -8.77
CA MET A 426 4.65 -14.08 -10.17
C MET A 426 5.91 -14.03 -11.07
N ILE A 427 6.84 -13.14 -10.77
CA ILE A 427 8.13 -13.05 -11.45
C ILE A 427 8.95 -14.33 -11.23
N GLU A 428 9.11 -14.79 -10.00
CA GLU A 428 9.90 -15.99 -9.69
C GLU A 428 9.28 -17.29 -10.21
N SER A 429 7.96 -17.41 -10.16
CA SER A 429 7.27 -18.60 -10.69
C SER A 429 7.49 -18.81 -12.18
N LYS A 430 7.48 -17.73 -12.97
CA LYS A 430 7.72 -17.79 -14.41
C LYS A 430 9.20 -18.05 -14.74
N LYS A 431 10.13 -17.54 -13.94
CA LYS A 431 11.57 -17.80 -14.06
C LYS A 431 11.89 -19.28 -13.84
N ARG A 432 11.31 -19.88 -12.82
CA ARG A 432 11.45 -21.30 -12.51
C ARG A 432 10.91 -22.19 -13.64
N ARG A 433 9.76 -21.86 -14.21
CA ARG A 433 9.21 -22.59 -15.38
C ARG A 433 10.15 -22.52 -16.57
N LEU A 434 10.66 -21.33 -16.91
CA LEU A 434 11.58 -21.19 -18.05
C LEU A 434 12.89 -21.97 -17.84
N MET A 435 13.44 -21.99 -16.65
CA MET A 435 14.60 -22.81 -16.32
C MET A 435 14.28 -24.32 -16.47
N LEU A 436 13.15 -24.75 -15.94
CA LEU A 436 12.71 -26.14 -16.05
C LEU A 436 12.55 -26.55 -17.52
N TYR A 437 11.92 -25.71 -18.36
CA TYR A 437 11.83 -25.97 -19.81
C TYR A 437 13.20 -26.04 -20.48
N ALA A 438 14.13 -25.16 -20.11
CA ALA A 438 15.48 -25.18 -20.67
C ALA A 438 16.24 -26.44 -20.29
N VAL A 439 16.14 -26.88 -19.03
CA VAL A 439 16.74 -28.14 -18.55
C VAL A 439 16.10 -29.33 -19.23
N LEU A 440 14.78 -29.40 -19.28
CA LEU A 440 14.05 -30.47 -19.95
C LEU A 440 14.43 -30.54 -21.43
N ARG A 441 14.53 -29.40 -22.13
CA ARG A 441 14.95 -29.34 -23.53
C ARG A 441 16.38 -29.87 -23.74
N ARG A 442 17.30 -29.58 -22.81
CA ARG A 442 18.68 -30.14 -22.84
C ARG A 442 18.68 -31.63 -22.62
N ILE A 443 17.93 -32.15 -21.66
CA ILE A 443 17.80 -33.58 -21.38
C ILE A 443 17.21 -34.33 -22.58
N MET A 444 16.13 -33.79 -23.17
CA MET A 444 15.46 -34.37 -24.32
C MET A 444 16.36 -34.40 -25.56
N ARG A 445 17.19 -33.34 -25.78
CA ARG A 445 18.19 -33.36 -26.86
C ARG A 445 19.29 -34.38 -26.64
N ARG A 446 19.78 -34.56 -25.41
CA ARG A 446 20.80 -35.57 -25.07
C ARG A 446 20.30 -36.99 -25.20
N LYS A 447 19.03 -37.27 -24.83
CA LYS A 447 18.42 -38.58 -24.85
C LYS A 447 17.78 -38.95 -26.20
N LYS A 448 17.87 -38.13 -27.23
CA LYS A 448 17.25 -38.32 -28.57
C LYS A 448 15.80 -38.82 -28.48
N LEU A 449 15.03 -38.32 -27.52
CA LEU A 449 13.64 -38.70 -27.26
C LEU A 449 12.74 -38.34 -28.45
N THR A 450 11.83 -39.26 -28.79
CA THR A 450 10.79 -38.97 -29.83
C THR A 450 9.86 -37.85 -29.38
N ARG A 451 9.17 -37.17 -30.32
CA ARG A 451 8.26 -36.08 -30.06
C ARG A 451 7.18 -36.42 -29.03
N ARG A 452 6.68 -37.66 -29.04
CA ARG A 452 5.68 -38.18 -28.09
C ARG A 452 6.24 -38.34 -26.68
N GLN A 453 7.46 -38.88 -26.54
CA GLN A 453 8.16 -39.01 -25.26
C GLN A 453 8.51 -37.63 -24.67
N GLN A 454 8.88 -36.65 -25.51
CA GLN A 454 9.11 -35.28 -25.09
C GLN A 454 7.86 -34.60 -24.47
N LEU A 455 6.69 -34.79 -25.10
CA LEU A 455 5.41 -34.30 -24.60
C LEU A 455 5.06 -34.93 -23.24
N ILE A 456 5.24 -36.22 -23.07
CA ILE A 456 4.96 -36.92 -21.79
C ILE A 456 5.86 -36.42 -20.68
N VAL A 457 7.16 -36.20 -20.92
CA VAL A 457 8.10 -35.65 -19.94
C VAL A 457 7.73 -34.22 -19.55
N ILE A 458 7.34 -33.40 -20.53
CA ILE A 458 6.87 -32.01 -20.28
C ILE A 458 5.58 -32.00 -19.45
N LEU A 459 4.59 -32.81 -19.79
CA LEU A 459 3.33 -32.91 -19.06
C LEU A 459 3.54 -33.39 -17.62
N LYS A 460 4.38 -34.41 -17.39
CA LYS A 460 4.74 -34.87 -16.05
C LYS A 460 5.48 -33.81 -15.22
N ALA A 461 6.28 -32.94 -15.85
CA ALA A 461 7.01 -31.90 -15.17
C ALA A 461 6.13 -30.67 -14.86
N ILE A 462 5.06 -30.42 -15.63
CA ILE A 462 4.09 -29.34 -15.39
C ILE A 462 3.14 -29.69 -14.24
N ASN A 463 2.79 -30.98 -14.10
CA ASN A 463 1.84 -31.44 -13.08
C ASN A 463 2.47 -31.68 -11.69
N ARG A 464 3.80 -31.65 -11.59
CA ARG A 464 4.57 -31.60 -10.32
C ARG A 464 4.93 -30.15 -9.95
#